data_9292176c6352e12e6031f20020ab4639
#
_entry.id   9292176c6352e12e6031f20020ab4639
#
_cell.length_a   1.000
_cell.length_b   1.000
_cell.length_c   1.000
_cell.angle_alpha   90.00
_cell.angle_beta   90.00
_cell.angle_gamma   90.00
#
_symmetry.space_group_name_H-M   'P 1'
#
loop_
_entity.id
_entity.type
_entity.pdbx_description
1 polymer ?
#
loop_
_entity_poly.entity_id
_entity_poly.type
_entity_poly.pdbx_seq_one_letter_code
_entity_poly.pdbx_strand_id
1 'polypeptide(L)'
;AMDLVDKGLIASQIVLTVGYDIENLTDPVRRKAYKGAVTTDQYGRKIPKHAHGTIHLKLPTSSARLIMQGAMELYDGIVDKNLLIRRLYITAEHAMEEKKVQKQETYEQLSLFTDYEAVEKEREKEVKNLEKEKRLQQAMLDIKKKYGKNAILKGMNLEEGATAIERNRQIGGHKA
;
A
#
# COMPACT_ATOMS: atom_id res chain seq x y z
N ALA A 1 6.55 0.92 0.98
CA ALA A 1 7.20 2.24 0.97
C ALA A 1 8.56 2.21 1.71
N MET A 2 8.58 1.93 3.01
CA MET A 2 9.84 1.96 3.81
C MET A 2 10.93 1.05 3.25
N ASP A 3 10.61 -0.17 2.83
CA ASP A 3 11.57 -1.09 2.22
C ASP A 3 12.11 -0.59 0.87
N LEU A 4 11.28 0.14 0.11
CA LEU A 4 11.72 0.79 -1.13
C LEU A 4 12.75 1.88 -0.83
N VAL A 5 12.46 2.75 0.14
CA VAL A 5 13.38 3.80 0.57
C VAL A 5 14.69 3.23 1.08
N ASP A 6 14.63 2.18 1.92
CA ASP A 6 15.82 1.52 2.47
C ASP A 6 16.74 0.94 1.39
N LYS A 7 16.14 0.44 0.31
CA LYS A 7 16.86 -0.15 -0.83
C LYS A 7 17.17 0.85 -1.95
N GLY A 8 16.76 2.12 -1.82
CA GLY A 8 16.89 3.13 -2.87
C GLY A 8 16.08 2.81 -4.13
N LEU A 9 14.94 2.16 -3.96
CA LEU A 9 14.05 1.74 -5.04
C LEU A 9 12.79 2.61 -5.08
N ILE A 10 12.22 2.70 -6.27
CA ILE A 10 10.88 3.26 -6.54
C ILE A 10 10.07 2.23 -7.32
N ALA A 11 8.76 2.25 -7.20
CA ALA A 11 7.85 1.34 -7.90
C ALA A 11 6.85 2.12 -8.73
N SER A 12 6.47 1.58 -9.88
CA SER A 12 5.47 2.18 -10.78
C SER A 12 4.11 1.49 -10.72
N GLN A 13 4.02 0.36 -10.01
CA GLN A 13 2.82 -0.45 -9.97
C GLN A 13 2.58 -1.01 -8.56
N ILE A 14 1.33 -1.02 -8.15
CA ILE A 14 0.89 -1.62 -6.88
C ILE A 14 -0.12 -2.70 -7.19
N VAL A 15 0.07 -3.86 -6.58
CA VAL A 15 -0.87 -4.98 -6.59
C VAL A 15 -1.47 -5.14 -5.22
N LEU A 16 -2.79 -5.20 -5.15
CA LEU A 16 -3.55 -5.45 -3.94
C LEU A 16 -4.25 -6.81 -4.04
N THR A 17 -4.06 -7.64 -3.03
CA THR A 17 -4.80 -8.90 -2.87
C THR A 17 -5.44 -8.93 -1.49
N VAL A 18 -6.76 -9.09 -1.45
CA VAL A 18 -7.55 -9.15 -0.22
C VAL A 18 -8.20 -10.51 -0.08
N GLY A 19 -7.75 -11.28 0.90
CA GLY A 19 -8.32 -12.58 1.23
C GLY A 19 -9.43 -12.46 2.25
N TYR A 20 -10.56 -13.05 1.96
CA TYR A 20 -11.73 -13.05 2.84
C TYR A 20 -11.69 -14.21 3.84
N ASP A 21 -12.39 -14.04 4.97
CA ASP A 21 -12.46 -15.07 5.99
C ASP A 21 -13.41 -16.22 5.59
N ILE A 22 -13.09 -17.42 6.07
CA ILE A 22 -13.91 -18.60 5.88
C ILE A 22 -15.28 -18.46 6.55
N GLU A 23 -15.39 -17.65 7.60
CA GLU A 23 -16.64 -17.37 8.32
C GLU A 23 -17.74 -16.82 7.39
N ASN A 24 -17.37 -16.13 6.31
CA ASN A 24 -18.33 -15.72 5.28
C ASN A 24 -19.07 -16.90 4.62
N LEU A 25 -18.54 -18.13 4.72
CA LEU A 25 -19.14 -19.33 4.15
C LEU A 25 -19.58 -20.36 5.21
N THR A 26 -19.10 -20.24 6.45
CA THR A 26 -19.47 -21.16 7.55
C THR A 26 -20.61 -20.62 8.41
N ASP A 27 -20.72 -19.31 8.56
CA ASP A 27 -21.87 -18.68 9.21
C ASP A 27 -23.10 -18.78 8.31
N PRO A 28 -24.24 -19.34 8.80
CA PRO A 28 -25.44 -19.58 7.99
C PRO A 28 -26.04 -18.29 7.38
N VAL A 29 -26.00 -17.19 8.10
CA VAL A 29 -26.57 -15.90 7.66
C VAL A 29 -25.71 -15.32 6.54
N ARG A 30 -24.38 -15.22 6.76
CA ARG A 30 -23.41 -14.74 5.79
C ARG A 30 -23.38 -15.62 4.53
N ARG A 31 -23.39 -16.94 4.73
CA ARG A 31 -23.39 -17.91 3.61
C ARG A 31 -24.61 -17.75 2.73
N LYS A 32 -25.79 -17.50 3.29
CA LYS A 32 -27.04 -17.28 2.54
C LYS A 32 -26.98 -15.96 1.73
N ALA A 33 -26.38 -14.93 2.30
CA ALA A 33 -26.23 -13.63 1.67
C ALA A 33 -25.18 -13.64 0.56
N TYR A 34 -24.11 -14.46 0.69
CA TYR A 34 -23.02 -14.51 -0.26
C TYR A 34 -23.41 -15.17 -1.59
N LYS A 35 -23.26 -14.44 -2.69
CA LYS A 35 -23.53 -14.91 -4.07
C LYS A 35 -22.30 -14.94 -4.98
N GLY A 36 -21.14 -14.58 -4.42
CA GLY A 36 -19.89 -14.51 -5.19
C GLY A 36 -19.25 -15.89 -5.44
N ALA A 37 -18.14 -15.87 -6.14
CA ALA A 37 -17.37 -17.07 -6.46
C ALA A 37 -16.66 -17.65 -5.23
N VAL A 38 -16.64 -18.98 -5.13
CA VAL A 38 -15.96 -19.73 -4.07
C VAL A 38 -14.71 -20.38 -4.64
N THR A 39 -13.62 -20.35 -3.90
CA THR A 39 -12.37 -21.04 -4.22
C THR A 39 -11.95 -21.95 -3.06
N THR A 40 -10.94 -22.77 -3.30
CA THR A 40 -10.39 -23.68 -2.28
C THR A 40 -9.00 -23.17 -1.88
N ASP A 41 -8.74 -23.06 -0.58
CA ASP A 41 -7.42 -22.69 -0.08
C ASP A 41 -6.44 -23.89 -0.08
N GLN A 42 -5.18 -23.65 0.30
CA GLN A 42 -4.14 -24.68 0.36
C GLN A 42 -4.41 -25.81 1.35
N TYR A 43 -5.38 -25.64 2.24
CA TYR A 43 -5.82 -26.66 3.22
C TYR A 43 -7.10 -27.38 2.80
N GLY A 44 -7.55 -27.20 1.55
CA GLY A 44 -8.78 -27.80 1.03
C GLY A 44 -10.08 -27.14 1.51
N ARG A 45 -10.02 -25.99 2.21
CA ARG A 45 -11.22 -25.31 2.74
C ARG A 45 -11.82 -24.38 1.69
N LYS A 46 -13.13 -24.38 1.61
CA LYS A 46 -13.85 -23.43 0.74
C LYS A 46 -13.85 -22.04 1.37
N ILE A 47 -13.42 -21.07 0.62
CA ILE A 47 -13.37 -19.64 0.99
C ILE A 47 -13.95 -18.78 -0.13
N PRO A 48 -14.43 -17.57 0.14
CA PRO A 48 -14.76 -16.63 -0.93
C PRO A 48 -13.54 -16.36 -1.79
N LYS A 49 -13.75 -16.21 -3.10
CA LYS A 49 -12.65 -15.83 -4.01
C LYS A 49 -12.07 -14.50 -3.56
N HIS A 50 -10.74 -14.44 -3.43
CA HIS A 50 -10.03 -13.22 -3.05
C HIS A 50 -10.27 -12.10 -4.07
N ALA A 51 -10.31 -10.86 -3.61
CA ALA A 51 -10.22 -9.70 -4.46
C ALA A 51 -8.76 -9.47 -4.85
N HIS A 52 -8.52 -9.19 -6.13
CA HIS A 52 -7.19 -8.97 -6.67
C HIS A 52 -7.25 -7.91 -7.76
N GLY A 53 -6.31 -6.99 -7.73
CA GLY A 53 -6.22 -5.95 -8.73
C GLY A 53 -4.87 -5.26 -8.71
N THR A 54 -4.64 -4.48 -9.75
CA THR A 54 -3.40 -3.77 -10.01
C THR A 54 -3.70 -2.33 -10.37
N ILE A 55 -2.89 -1.40 -9.88
CA ILE A 55 -2.94 0.01 -10.26
C ILE A 55 -1.56 0.50 -10.67
N HIS A 56 -1.49 1.23 -11.78
CA HIS A 56 -0.30 1.95 -12.18
C HIS A 56 -0.26 3.31 -11.47
N LEU A 57 0.85 3.61 -10.83
CA LEU A 57 1.09 4.91 -10.24
C LEU A 57 1.41 5.93 -11.35
N LYS A 58 0.93 7.16 -11.21
CA LYS A 58 1.19 8.22 -12.21
C LYS A 58 2.68 8.43 -12.46
N LEU A 59 3.48 8.31 -11.42
CA LEU A 59 4.94 8.38 -11.47
C LEU A 59 5.53 7.30 -10.58
N PRO A 60 6.67 6.67 -10.98
CA PRO A 60 7.40 5.75 -10.11
C PRO A 60 7.78 6.44 -8.80
N THR A 61 7.50 5.82 -7.67
CA THR A 61 7.67 6.47 -6.37
C THR A 61 7.96 5.48 -5.23
N SER A 62 8.59 5.98 -4.17
CA SER A 62 8.69 5.33 -2.86
C SER A 62 7.84 6.04 -1.78
N SER A 63 7.09 7.09 -2.16
CA SER A 63 6.22 7.85 -1.27
C SER A 63 5.15 6.97 -0.63
N ALA A 64 5.12 6.94 0.71
CA ALA A 64 4.11 6.19 1.45
C ALA A 64 2.70 6.74 1.19
N ARG A 65 2.58 8.06 1.00
CA ARG A 65 1.32 8.74 0.71
C ARG A 65 0.76 8.31 -0.64
N LEU A 66 1.55 8.37 -1.70
CA LEU A 66 1.10 8.02 -3.06
C LEU A 66 0.80 6.52 -3.18
N ILE A 67 1.62 5.65 -2.58
CA ILE A 67 1.38 4.21 -2.52
C ILE A 67 0.07 3.91 -1.77
N MET A 68 -0.16 4.58 -0.63
CA MET A 68 -1.39 4.40 0.14
C MET A 68 -2.62 4.89 -0.65
N GLN A 69 -2.52 6.04 -1.31
CA GLN A 69 -3.60 6.57 -2.15
C GLN A 69 -3.97 5.58 -3.26
N GLY A 70 -2.99 5.07 -4.02
CA GLY A 70 -3.25 4.07 -5.05
C GLY A 70 -3.83 2.77 -4.48
N ALA A 71 -3.33 2.30 -3.34
CA ALA A 71 -3.86 1.10 -2.67
C ALA A 71 -5.31 1.29 -2.20
N MET A 72 -5.67 2.47 -1.70
CA MET A 72 -7.05 2.78 -1.27
C MET A 72 -8.00 2.89 -2.46
N GLU A 73 -7.58 3.54 -3.55
CA GLU A 73 -8.36 3.60 -4.79
C GLU A 73 -8.66 2.19 -5.31
N LEU A 74 -7.64 1.33 -5.34
CA LEU A 74 -7.79 -0.05 -5.76
C LEU A 74 -8.70 -0.83 -4.80
N TYR A 75 -8.53 -0.65 -3.49
CA TYR A 75 -9.36 -1.27 -2.47
C TYR A 75 -10.84 -0.93 -2.66
N ASP A 76 -11.15 0.36 -2.84
CA ASP A 76 -12.53 0.81 -3.03
C ASP A 76 -13.17 0.26 -4.31
N GLY A 77 -12.36 0.00 -5.35
CA GLY A 77 -12.83 -0.53 -6.62
C GLY A 77 -13.04 -2.04 -6.66
N ILE A 78 -12.28 -2.83 -5.88
CA ILE A 78 -12.29 -4.30 -6.03
C ILE A 78 -12.83 -5.07 -4.83
N VAL A 79 -12.91 -4.45 -3.63
CA VAL A 79 -13.23 -5.16 -2.40
C VAL A 79 -14.73 -5.15 -2.10
N ASP A 80 -15.29 -6.32 -1.83
CA ASP A 80 -16.63 -6.42 -1.26
C ASP A 80 -16.60 -6.10 0.23
N LYS A 81 -17.09 -4.90 0.58
CA LYS A 81 -17.10 -4.36 1.95
C LYS A 81 -18.05 -5.09 2.89
N ASN A 82 -18.94 -5.96 2.37
CA ASN A 82 -19.86 -6.76 3.19
C ASN A 82 -19.21 -8.04 3.72
N LEU A 83 -18.04 -8.41 3.21
CA LEU A 83 -17.34 -9.62 3.60
C LEU A 83 -16.31 -9.34 4.70
N LEU A 84 -16.18 -10.30 5.62
CA LEU A 84 -15.10 -10.30 6.60
C LEU A 84 -13.77 -10.52 5.90
N ILE A 85 -12.85 -9.61 6.11
CA ILE A 85 -11.49 -9.67 5.56
C ILE A 85 -10.60 -10.39 6.57
N ARG A 86 -9.83 -11.38 6.09
CA ARG A 86 -8.85 -12.11 6.90
C ARG A 86 -7.44 -11.55 6.73
N ARG A 87 -7.06 -11.19 5.51
CA ARG A 87 -5.69 -10.75 5.21
C ARG A 87 -5.65 -9.83 4.00
N LEU A 88 -4.63 -9.01 3.98
CA LEU A 88 -4.38 -8.05 2.92
C LEU A 88 -2.90 -8.08 2.56
N TYR A 89 -2.60 -8.16 1.26
CA TYR A 89 -1.25 -8.09 0.73
C TYR A 89 -1.15 -6.92 -0.22
N ILE A 90 -0.12 -6.12 -0.04
CA ILE A 90 0.27 -5.05 -0.97
C ILE A 90 1.65 -5.39 -1.49
N THR A 91 1.77 -5.52 -2.80
CA THR A 91 3.04 -5.76 -3.49
C THR A 91 3.37 -4.55 -4.35
N ALA A 92 4.58 -4.05 -4.23
CA ALA A 92 5.13 -3.06 -5.14
C ALA A 92 5.82 -3.79 -6.29
N GLU A 93 5.37 -3.57 -7.51
CA GLU A 93 5.91 -4.19 -8.72
C GLU A 93 6.61 -3.18 -9.59
N HIS A 94 7.36 -3.68 -10.58
CA HIS A 94 8.21 -2.88 -11.46
C HIS A 94 9.11 -1.93 -10.65
N ALA A 95 9.70 -2.49 -9.58
CA ALA A 95 10.65 -1.76 -8.75
C ALA A 95 11.96 -1.54 -9.53
N MET A 96 12.45 -0.30 -9.51
CA MET A 96 13.68 0.11 -10.20
C MET A 96 14.53 0.99 -9.29
N GLU A 97 15.83 1.05 -9.54
CA GLU A 97 16.70 1.95 -8.80
C GLU A 97 16.37 3.42 -9.13
N GLU A 98 16.07 4.19 -8.10
CA GLU A 98 15.73 5.61 -8.25
C GLU A 98 16.79 6.42 -8.98
N LYS A 99 18.07 6.10 -8.75
CA LYS A 99 19.22 6.77 -9.39
C LYS A 99 19.31 6.54 -10.90
N LYS A 100 18.70 5.45 -11.40
CA LYS A 100 18.71 5.09 -12.84
C LYS A 100 17.54 5.69 -13.61
N VAL A 101 16.55 6.23 -12.91
CA VAL A 101 15.41 6.88 -13.57
C VAL A 101 15.86 8.26 -14.05
N GLN A 102 16.16 8.36 -15.33
CA GLN A 102 16.28 9.65 -15.99
C GLN A 102 14.94 10.38 -15.83
N LYS A 103 14.99 11.66 -15.49
CA LYS A 103 13.80 12.52 -15.54
C LYS A 103 13.22 12.41 -16.94
N GLN A 104 12.19 11.58 -17.09
CA GLN A 104 11.39 11.62 -18.29
C GLN A 104 10.66 12.96 -18.26
N GLU A 105 11.04 13.84 -19.15
CA GLU A 105 10.23 15.02 -19.45
C GLU A 105 8.91 14.52 -20.01
N THR A 106 7.88 14.56 -19.19
CA THR A 106 6.51 14.29 -19.64
C THR A 106 6.10 15.49 -20.48
N TYR A 107 6.08 15.29 -21.78
CA TYR A 107 5.48 16.28 -22.69
C TYR A 107 3.96 16.18 -22.50
N GLU A 108 3.41 17.06 -21.67
CA GLU A 108 1.96 17.21 -21.56
C GLU A 108 1.48 18.00 -22.78
N GLN A 109 0.44 17.49 -23.42
CA GLN A 109 -0.20 18.20 -24.51
C GLN A 109 -0.81 19.48 -23.97
N LEU A 110 -0.28 20.60 -24.41
CA LEU A 110 -0.69 21.93 -23.98
C LEU A 110 -2.15 22.18 -24.38
N SER A 111 -3.01 22.51 -23.41
CA SER A 111 -4.38 22.95 -23.65
C SER A 111 -4.46 24.47 -23.52
N LEU A 112 -5.08 25.13 -24.50
CA LEU A 112 -5.25 26.60 -24.53
C LEU A 112 -6.07 27.17 -23.37
N PHE A 113 -6.76 26.32 -22.60
CA PHE A 113 -7.64 26.71 -21.50
C PHE A 113 -7.06 26.39 -20.11
N THR A 114 -5.81 25.95 -20.03
CA THR A 114 -5.18 25.57 -18.76
C THR A 114 -4.36 26.75 -18.23
N ASP A 115 -4.58 27.13 -16.97
CA ASP A 115 -3.72 28.07 -16.25
C ASP A 115 -2.39 27.40 -15.89
N TYR A 116 -1.39 27.58 -16.73
CA TYR A 116 -0.07 26.97 -16.60
C TYR A 116 0.69 27.45 -15.37
N GLU A 117 0.49 28.71 -14.94
CA GLU A 117 1.15 29.20 -13.73
C GLU A 117 0.63 28.51 -12.48
N ALA A 118 -0.67 28.26 -12.41
CA ALA A 118 -1.27 27.52 -11.31
C ALA A 118 -0.80 26.05 -11.28
N VAL A 119 -0.77 25.40 -12.44
CA VAL A 119 -0.30 24.01 -12.59
C VAL A 119 1.17 23.87 -12.20
N GLU A 120 2.04 24.78 -12.65
CA GLU A 120 3.46 24.74 -12.33
C GLU A 120 3.72 24.99 -10.83
N LYS A 121 3.02 25.93 -10.21
CA LYS A 121 3.08 26.16 -8.76
C LYS A 121 2.65 24.93 -7.96
N GLU A 122 1.62 24.23 -8.42
CA GLU A 122 1.13 23.02 -7.76
C GLU A 122 2.12 21.87 -7.92
N ARG A 123 2.72 21.74 -9.10
CA ARG A 123 3.78 20.77 -9.39
C ARG A 123 5.03 21.00 -8.54
N GLU A 124 5.50 22.25 -8.45
CA GLU A 124 6.63 22.60 -7.56
C GLU A 124 6.34 22.29 -6.10
N LYS A 125 5.13 22.59 -5.64
CA LYS A 125 4.69 22.29 -4.28
C LYS A 125 4.69 20.78 -4.02
N GLU A 126 4.19 19.99 -4.96
CA GLU A 126 4.19 18.53 -4.86
C GLU A 126 5.60 17.96 -4.83
N VAL A 127 6.52 18.44 -5.68
CA VAL A 127 7.92 18.02 -5.67
C VAL A 127 8.56 18.31 -4.30
N LYS A 128 8.36 19.51 -3.76
CA LYS A 128 8.86 19.87 -2.41
C LYS A 128 8.27 18.98 -1.31
N ASN A 129 7.00 18.62 -1.43
CA ASN A 129 6.35 17.71 -0.47
C ASN A 129 6.91 16.29 -0.54
N LEU A 130 7.16 15.78 -1.74
CA LEU A 130 7.76 14.45 -1.94
C LEU A 130 9.20 14.39 -1.41
N GLU A 131 9.99 15.44 -1.63
CA GLU A 131 11.33 15.53 -1.05
C GLU A 131 11.32 15.57 0.48
N LYS A 132 10.40 16.34 1.06
CA LYS A 132 10.22 16.40 2.52
C LYS A 132 9.78 15.04 3.09
N GLU A 133 8.84 14.38 2.43
CA GLU A 133 8.38 13.04 2.81
C GLU A 133 9.54 12.03 2.75
N LYS A 134 10.33 12.06 1.70
CA LYS A 134 11.49 11.17 1.55
C LYS A 134 12.52 11.36 2.66
N ARG A 135 12.85 12.62 3.00
CA ARG A 135 13.75 12.93 4.13
C ARG A 135 13.19 12.41 5.45
N LEU A 136 11.88 12.57 5.67
CA LEU A 136 11.21 12.06 6.86
C LEU A 136 11.25 10.52 6.92
N GLN A 137 10.96 9.85 5.81
CA GLN A 137 11.03 8.39 5.73
C GLN A 137 12.44 7.87 6.00
N GLN A 138 13.47 8.53 5.47
CA GLN A 138 14.87 8.18 5.74
C GLN A 138 15.21 8.36 7.23
N ALA A 139 14.85 9.49 7.83
CA ALA A 139 15.08 9.73 9.26
C ALA A 139 14.37 8.68 10.14
N MET A 140 13.15 8.31 9.77
CA MET A 140 12.42 7.24 10.47
C MET A 140 13.12 5.87 10.34
N LEU A 141 13.69 5.57 9.18
CA LEU A 141 14.47 4.35 8.96
C LEU A 141 15.71 4.33 9.84
N ASP A 142 16.46 5.43 9.89
CA ASP A 142 17.69 5.54 10.67
C ASP A 142 17.40 5.38 12.17
N ILE A 143 16.31 5.98 12.66
CA ILE A 143 15.86 5.81 14.05
C ILE A 143 15.51 4.34 14.31
N LYS A 144 14.77 3.69 13.41
CA LYS A 144 14.39 2.28 13.56
C LYS A 144 15.57 1.32 13.49
N LYS A 145 16.55 1.61 12.65
CA LYS A 145 17.81 0.84 12.57
C LYS A 145 18.62 0.96 13.85
N LYS A 146 18.68 2.17 14.44
CA LYS A 146 19.49 2.44 15.63
C LYS A 146 18.83 1.98 16.93
N TYR A 147 17.52 2.17 17.07
CA TYR A 147 16.79 1.98 18.33
C TYR A 147 15.72 0.88 18.29
N GLY A 148 15.60 0.18 17.17
CA GLY A 148 14.64 -0.91 16.98
C GLY A 148 13.34 -0.48 16.30
N LYS A 149 12.59 -1.49 15.79
CA LYS A 149 11.39 -1.28 14.97
C LYS A 149 10.27 -0.49 15.67
N ASN A 150 10.21 -0.56 16.99
CA ASN A 150 9.20 0.12 17.81
C ASN A 150 9.64 1.50 18.34
N ALA A 151 10.84 1.97 17.99
CA ALA A 151 11.35 3.25 18.45
C ALA A 151 10.52 4.45 17.97
N ILE A 152 9.87 4.33 16.80
CA ILE A 152 8.97 5.33 16.28
C ILE A 152 7.76 4.64 15.65
N LEU A 153 6.57 5.03 16.07
CA LEU A 153 5.29 4.44 15.66
C LEU A 153 4.35 5.56 15.18
N LYS A 154 3.42 5.21 14.30
CA LYS A 154 2.29 6.09 13.97
C LYS A 154 1.23 5.98 15.07
N GLY A 155 0.49 7.06 15.36
CA GLY A 155 -0.54 7.09 16.40
C GLY A 155 -1.56 5.95 16.28
N MET A 156 -1.98 5.61 15.05
CA MET A 156 -2.88 4.49 14.77
C MET A 156 -2.35 3.11 15.23
N ASN A 157 -1.05 2.97 15.46
CA ASN A 157 -0.47 1.73 16.00
C ASN A 157 -0.65 1.59 17.52
N LEU A 158 -1.23 2.61 18.17
CA LEU A 158 -1.55 2.64 19.61
C LEU A 158 -3.04 2.48 19.87
N GLU A 159 -3.86 2.39 18.82
CA GLU A 159 -5.30 2.18 18.92
C GLU A 159 -5.61 0.75 19.36
N GLU A 160 -6.79 0.55 19.94
CA GLU A 160 -7.29 -0.76 20.33
C GLU A 160 -7.35 -1.71 19.12
N GLY A 161 -6.84 -2.93 19.29
CA GLY A 161 -6.74 -3.92 18.21
C GLY A 161 -5.55 -3.75 17.27
N ALA A 162 -4.73 -2.71 17.42
CA ALA A 162 -3.52 -2.55 16.62
C ALA A 162 -2.45 -3.59 16.99
N THR A 163 -1.94 -4.32 16.01
CA THR A 163 -1.00 -5.44 16.22
C THR A 163 0.46 -5.11 15.86
N ALA A 164 0.74 -3.89 15.43
CA ALA A 164 2.05 -3.52 14.88
C ALA A 164 3.20 -3.69 15.89
N ILE A 165 3.00 -3.31 17.16
CA ILE A 165 4.01 -3.41 18.22
C ILE A 165 4.37 -4.86 18.49
N GLU A 166 3.35 -5.73 18.62
CA GLU A 166 3.56 -7.16 18.87
C GLU A 166 4.22 -7.86 17.67
N ARG A 167 3.76 -7.55 16.46
CA ARG A 167 4.36 -8.10 15.23
C ARG A 167 5.83 -7.73 15.05
N ASN A 168 6.22 -6.53 15.45
CA ASN A 168 7.61 -6.10 15.41
C ASN A 168 8.52 -6.85 16.39
N ARG A 169 7.94 -7.49 17.44
CA ARG A 169 8.64 -8.34 18.40
C ARG A 169 8.76 -9.80 17.97
N GLN A 170 8.10 -10.18 16.87
CA GLN A 170 8.12 -11.55 16.38
C GLN A 170 9.32 -11.77 15.45
N ILE A 171 9.93 -12.95 15.55
CA ILE A 171 10.96 -13.45 14.64
C ILE A 171 10.36 -14.61 13.85
N GLY A 172 10.31 -14.48 12.51
CA GLY A 172 9.75 -15.51 11.64
C GLY A 172 8.26 -15.84 11.88
N GLY A 173 7.49 -14.88 12.45
CA GLY A 173 6.07 -15.08 12.74
C GLY A 173 5.77 -15.71 14.10
N HIS A 174 6.79 -16.00 14.91
CA HIS A 174 6.67 -16.56 16.26
C HIS A 174 7.13 -15.53 17.31
N LYS A 175 6.56 -15.64 18.52
CA LYS A 175 7.09 -14.84 19.65
C LYS A 175 8.50 -15.35 19.97
N ALA A 176 9.45 -14.42 20.08
CA ALA A 176 10.80 -14.68 20.55
C ALA A 176 10.78 -14.93 22.06
#